data_54408fee8ff9171b020d063c606e82e1
#
_entry.id   54408fee8ff9171b020d063c606e82e1
#
_cell.length_a   1.000
_cell.length_b   1.000
_cell.length_c   1.000
_cell.angle_alpha   90.00
_cell.angle_beta   90.00
_cell.angle_gamma   90.00
#
_symmetry.space_group_name_H-M   'P 1'
#
loop_
_entity.id
_entity.type
_entity.pdbx_description
1 polymer ?
#
loop_
_entity_poly.entity_id
_entity_poly.type
_entity_poly.pdbx_seq_one_letter_code
_entity_poly.pdbx_strand_id
1 'polypeptide(L)'
;GRTSSRRMIETPAPDFAEIGRKLFAEPCEFIWAASRIDNLPPQGAPEIAFAGRSNVGKSSLVNALTNRKTLARTSHTPGRTQQLNFFALGPTPEAAKLRLVDMPGYGYAAVSKEKVSSWTKLMQDYLRGRATLLRVFVLIDGRHGLKDTDMAMLDLLDRSAMSYQIVLTKKDEVKARDVETRVADTLKALEKRPAAFPHVIFTSSDKGEGIAEL
;
A
#
# COMPACT_ATOMS: atom_id res chain seq x y z
N GLY A 1 6.19 58.53 -9.02
CA GLY A 1 6.22 57.15 -9.42
C GLY A 1 5.47 56.30 -8.40
N ARG A 2 4.25 55.88 -8.76
CA ARG A 2 3.49 54.91 -7.95
C ARG A 2 3.97 53.50 -8.30
N THR A 3 4.73 52.88 -7.41
CA THR A 3 5.05 51.45 -7.49
C THR A 3 3.81 50.65 -7.13
N SER A 4 3.17 50.09 -8.17
CA SER A 4 2.08 49.14 -8.02
C SER A 4 2.68 47.84 -7.46
N SER A 5 2.49 47.62 -6.19
CA SER A 5 2.76 46.32 -5.56
C SER A 5 1.74 45.30 -6.09
N ARG A 6 2.13 44.49 -7.07
CA ARG A 6 1.39 43.29 -7.45
C ARG A 6 1.41 42.34 -6.25
N ARG A 7 0.30 42.29 -5.51
CA ARG A 7 0.06 41.16 -4.60
C ARG A 7 0.06 39.90 -5.45
N MET A 8 1.08 39.10 -5.30
CA MET A 8 1.02 37.73 -5.79
C MET A 8 -0.12 37.03 -5.02
N ILE A 9 -1.14 36.63 -5.75
CA ILE A 9 -2.21 35.81 -5.23
C ILE A 9 -1.55 34.42 -5.03
N GLU A 10 -1.17 34.10 -3.78
CA GLU A 10 -0.73 32.76 -3.45
C GLU A 10 -1.92 31.83 -3.66
N THR A 11 -1.76 30.88 -4.59
CA THR A 11 -2.73 29.80 -4.76
C THR A 11 -2.71 28.96 -3.49
N PRO A 12 -3.85 28.75 -2.81
CA PRO A 12 -3.86 27.93 -1.60
C PRO A 12 -3.36 26.52 -1.90
N ALA A 13 -2.61 25.94 -0.95
CA ALA A 13 -2.13 24.55 -1.05
C ALA A 13 -3.33 23.59 -1.26
N PRO A 14 -3.20 22.55 -2.11
CA PRO A 14 -4.26 21.58 -2.31
C PRO A 14 -4.65 20.90 -1.00
N ASP A 15 -5.94 20.74 -0.76
CA ASP A 15 -6.45 19.92 0.33
C ASP A 15 -6.42 18.44 -0.10
N PHE A 16 -5.30 17.78 0.16
CA PHE A 16 -5.10 16.37 -0.24
C PHE A 16 -6.06 15.41 0.47
N ALA A 17 -6.46 15.71 1.71
CA ALA A 17 -7.43 14.89 2.44
C ALA A 17 -8.78 14.90 1.72
N GLU A 18 -9.24 16.05 1.28
CA GLU A 18 -10.51 16.19 0.55
C GLU A 18 -10.44 15.58 -0.85
N ILE A 19 -9.32 15.75 -1.56
CA ILE A 19 -9.09 15.12 -2.87
C ILE A 19 -9.12 13.61 -2.73
N GLY A 20 -8.44 13.07 -1.73
CA GLY A 20 -8.42 11.63 -1.44
C GLY A 20 -9.80 11.10 -1.06
N ARG A 21 -10.54 11.83 -0.22
CA ARG A 21 -11.90 11.45 0.16
C ARG A 21 -12.81 11.33 -1.06
N LYS A 22 -12.77 12.29 -1.96
CA LYS A 22 -13.57 12.28 -3.20
C LYS A 22 -13.15 11.14 -4.13
N LEU A 23 -11.85 10.91 -4.28
CA LEU A 23 -11.33 9.83 -5.11
C LEU A 23 -11.80 8.47 -4.58
N PHE A 24 -11.64 8.20 -3.29
CA PHE A 24 -12.02 6.92 -2.68
C PHE A 24 -13.52 6.77 -2.43
N ALA A 25 -14.32 7.82 -2.65
CA ALA A 25 -15.77 7.73 -2.71
C ALA A 25 -16.30 7.21 -4.05
N GLU A 26 -15.46 7.19 -5.10
CA GLU A 26 -15.79 6.61 -6.39
C GLU A 26 -16.06 5.11 -6.28
N PRO A 27 -16.83 4.51 -7.22
CA PRO A 27 -16.98 3.08 -7.29
C PRO A 27 -15.63 2.36 -7.40
N CYS A 28 -15.52 1.21 -6.76
CA CYS A 28 -14.34 0.38 -6.80
C CYS A 28 -14.75 -1.06 -7.09
N GLU A 29 -14.19 -1.65 -8.14
CA GLU A 29 -14.53 -2.99 -8.59
C GLU A 29 -13.28 -3.83 -8.82
N PHE A 30 -13.36 -5.13 -8.45
CA PHE A 30 -12.37 -6.12 -8.85
C PHE A 30 -12.40 -6.30 -10.37
N ILE A 31 -11.22 -6.23 -11.02
CA ILE A 31 -11.12 -6.32 -12.48
C ILE A 31 -10.22 -7.45 -12.98
N TRP A 32 -9.22 -7.88 -12.20
CA TRP A 32 -8.23 -8.82 -12.72
C TRP A 32 -7.47 -9.52 -11.59
N ALA A 33 -7.18 -10.80 -11.81
CA ALA A 33 -6.28 -11.57 -10.96
C ALA A 33 -5.15 -12.14 -11.83
N ALA A 34 -3.91 -11.89 -11.46
CA ALA A 34 -2.74 -12.36 -12.19
C ALA A 34 -1.81 -13.16 -11.28
N SER A 35 -1.52 -14.40 -11.65
CA SER A 35 -0.54 -15.25 -10.97
C SER A 35 0.79 -15.33 -11.72
N ARG A 36 0.88 -14.73 -12.92
CA ARG A 36 2.04 -14.74 -13.79
C ARG A 36 2.22 -13.36 -14.42
N ILE A 37 3.47 -12.99 -14.66
CA ILE A 37 3.82 -11.70 -15.26
C ILE A 37 3.27 -11.53 -16.68
N ASP A 38 3.14 -12.62 -17.44
CA ASP A 38 2.59 -12.58 -18.78
C ASP A 38 1.07 -12.46 -18.83
N ASN A 39 0.40 -12.48 -17.68
CA ASN A 39 -1.05 -12.36 -17.53
C ASN A 39 -1.47 -11.10 -16.76
N LEU A 40 -0.65 -10.05 -16.75
CA LEU A 40 -1.02 -8.78 -16.15
C LEU A 40 -2.05 -8.06 -17.03
N PRO A 41 -2.95 -7.26 -16.42
CA PRO A 41 -3.84 -6.41 -17.20
C PRO A 41 -3.04 -5.38 -18.01
N PRO A 42 -3.55 -4.91 -19.16
CA PRO A 42 -2.91 -3.83 -19.89
C PRO A 42 -2.64 -2.62 -18.99
N GLN A 43 -1.52 -1.95 -19.21
CA GLN A 43 -1.22 -0.71 -18.49
C GLN A 43 -2.26 0.36 -18.83
N GLY A 44 -2.70 1.09 -17.83
CA GLY A 44 -3.74 2.10 -17.97
C GLY A 44 -3.63 3.14 -16.87
N ALA A 45 -4.63 3.20 -16.00
CA ALA A 45 -4.62 4.11 -14.86
C ALA A 45 -3.40 3.89 -13.95
N PRO A 46 -2.95 4.94 -13.23
CA PRO A 46 -1.91 4.78 -12.21
C PRO A 46 -2.28 3.72 -11.19
N GLU A 47 -1.26 3.02 -10.68
CA GLU A 47 -1.44 1.94 -9.71
C GLU A 47 -0.74 2.28 -8.41
N ILE A 48 -1.38 1.94 -7.30
CA ILE A 48 -0.76 1.82 -5.98
C ILE A 48 -0.96 0.40 -5.48
N ALA A 49 0.07 -0.17 -4.89
CA ALA A 49 0.05 -1.56 -4.43
C ALA A 49 0.12 -1.63 -2.91
N PHE A 50 -0.48 -2.67 -2.36
CA PHE A 50 -0.45 -2.96 -0.94
C PHE A 50 0.25 -4.29 -0.71
N ALA A 51 1.32 -4.26 0.05
CA ALA A 51 2.11 -5.42 0.43
C ALA A 51 2.07 -5.60 1.94
N GLY A 52 2.28 -6.81 2.41
CA GLY A 52 2.34 -7.08 3.83
C GLY A 52 2.38 -8.58 4.11
N ARG A 53 2.74 -8.91 5.35
CA ARG A 53 2.66 -10.29 5.83
C ARG A 53 1.21 -10.75 5.85
N SER A 54 1.04 -12.04 5.74
CA SER A 54 -0.28 -12.66 5.92
C SER A 54 -0.87 -12.28 7.28
N ASN A 55 -2.15 -11.95 7.30
CA ASN A 55 -2.88 -11.52 8.50
C ASN A 55 -2.44 -10.18 9.11
N VAL A 56 -1.73 -9.35 8.37
CA VAL A 56 -1.33 -8.00 8.83
C VAL A 56 -2.48 -7.00 8.90
N GLY A 57 -3.60 -7.30 8.24
CA GLY A 57 -4.76 -6.41 8.12
C GLY A 57 -4.87 -5.71 6.76
N LYS A 58 -4.23 -6.27 5.73
CA LYS A 58 -4.20 -5.68 4.38
C LYS A 58 -5.60 -5.58 3.76
N SER A 59 -6.37 -6.66 3.78
CA SER A 59 -7.75 -6.66 3.27
C SER A 59 -8.64 -5.70 4.04
N SER A 60 -8.51 -5.65 5.36
CA SER A 60 -9.25 -4.72 6.21
C SER A 60 -8.93 -3.27 5.86
N LEU A 61 -7.66 -2.96 5.59
CA LEU A 61 -7.25 -1.61 5.21
C LEU A 61 -7.81 -1.21 3.84
N VAL A 62 -7.72 -2.09 2.85
CA VAL A 62 -8.25 -1.83 1.51
C VAL A 62 -9.77 -1.62 1.56
N ASN A 63 -10.47 -2.43 2.34
CA ASN A 63 -11.91 -2.27 2.55
C ASN A 63 -12.24 -0.95 3.26
N ALA A 64 -11.46 -0.54 4.25
CA ALA A 64 -11.65 0.73 4.95
C ALA A 64 -11.40 1.94 4.04
N LEU A 65 -10.34 1.91 3.22
CA LEU A 65 -10.02 2.96 2.27
C LEU A 65 -11.14 3.17 1.25
N THR A 66 -11.68 2.09 0.74
CA THR A 66 -12.73 2.12 -0.29
C THR A 66 -14.13 2.25 0.29
N ASN A 67 -14.25 2.30 1.61
CA ASN A 67 -15.52 2.30 2.34
C ASN A 67 -16.42 1.12 1.95
N ARG A 68 -15.82 -0.05 1.74
CA ARG A 68 -16.47 -1.30 1.35
C ARG A 68 -16.19 -2.38 2.39
N LYS A 69 -17.17 -3.25 2.63
CA LYS A 69 -17.04 -4.31 3.64
C LYS A 69 -16.37 -5.57 3.11
N THR A 70 -16.49 -5.84 1.81
CA THR A 70 -16.12 -7.13 1.20
C THR A 70 -15.41 -7.01 -0.14
N LEU A 71 -14.81 -5.84 -0.44
CA LEU A 71 -14.10 -5.66 -1.71
C LEU A 71 -12.89 -6.59 -1.80
N ALA A 72 -12.02 -6.56 -0.79
CA ALA A 72 -10.89 -7.48 -0.67
C ALA A 72 -11.26 -8.59 0.31
N ARG A 73 -11.03 -9.84 -0.10
CA ARG A 73 -11.31 -11.01 0.73
C ARG A 73 -10.09 -11.38 1.56
N THR A 74 -10.31 -11.63 2.85
CA THR A 74 -9.29 -12.16 3.72
C THR A 74 -9.10 -13.65 3.40
N SER A 75 -7.91 -14.03 2.93
CA SER A 75 -7.57 -15.45 2.76
C SER A 75 -6.87 -15.95 4.02
N HIS A 76 -7.47 -16.91 4.70
CA HIS A 76 -6.89 -17.56 5.88
C HIS A 76 -6.23 -18.90 5.55
N THR A 77 -6.26 -19.34 4.29
CA THR A 77 -5.77 -20.64 3.88
C THR A 77 -4.34 -20.52 3.35
N PRO A 78 -3.32 -21.04 4.09
CA PRO A 78 -1.95 -21.11 3.60
C PRO A 78 -1.89 -21.93 2.31
N GLY A 79 -1.10 -21.50 1.34
CA GLY A 79 -0.87 -22.25 0.12
C GLY A 79 -1.87 -22.07 -1.01
N ARG A 80 -2.80 -21.12 -0.92
CA ARG A 80 -3.58 -20.71 -2.07
C ARG A 80 -2.68 -20.09 -3.15
N THR A 81 -3.11 -20.18 -4.41
CA THR A 81 -2.42 -19.56 -5.54
C THR A 81 -2.11 -18.10 -5.24
N GLN A 82 -0.84 -17.75 -5.33
CA GLN A 82 -0.39 -16.38 -5.13
C GLN A 82 -0.79 -15.54 -6.34
N GLN A 83 -1.55 -14.47 -6.10
CA GLN A 83 -2.08 -13.62 -7.16
C GLN A 83 -1.92 -12.15 -6.81
N LEU A 84 -1.69 -11.36 -7.87
CA LEU A 84 -1.88 -9.92 -7.83
C LEU A 84 -3.34 -9.65 -8.17
N ASN A 85 -4.08 -9.01 -7.27
CA ASN A 85 -5.48 -8.67 -7.46
C ASN A 85 -5.61 -7.19 -7.75
N PHE A 86 -6.23 -6.86 -8.89
CA PHE A 86 -6.40 -5.49 -9.36
C PHE A 86 -7.84 -5.04 -9.15
N PHE A 87 -7.99 -3.84 -8.60
CA PHE A 87 -9.27 -3.18 -8.40
C PHE A 87 -9.25 -1.83 -9.11
N ALA A 88 -10.29 -1.54 -9.88
CA ALA A 88 -10.43 -0.25 -10.56
C ALA A 88 -11.24 0.70 -9.70
N LEU A 89 -10.71 1.87 -9.45
CA LEU A 89 -11.33 2.96 -8.71
C LEU A 89 -11.68 4.10 -9.66
N GLY A 90 -12.94 4.35 -9.87
CA GLY A 90 -13.44 5.36 -10.80
C GLY A 90 -14.90 5.11 -11.17
N PRO A 91 -15.48 5.95 -12.04
CA PRO A 91 -16.88 5.79 -12.46
C PRO A 91 -17.19 4.43 -13.11
N THR A 92 -16.25 3.94 -13.91
CA THR A 92 -16.30 2.61 -14.54
C THR A 92 -14.88 2.02 -14.57
N PRO A 93 -14.70 0.71 -14.74
CA PRO A 93 -13.36 0.12 -14.88
C PRO A 93 -12.55 0.71 -16.04
N GLU A 94 -13.18 1.06 -17.15
CA GLU A 94 -12.55 1.67 -18.32
C GLU A 94 -12.16 3.14 -18.07
N ALA A 95 -12.90 3.83 -17.20
CA ALA A 95 -12.64 5.20 -16.79
C ALA A 95 -12.02 5.26 -15.37
N ALA A 96 -11.19 4.29 -15.03
CA ALA A 96 -10.52 4.24 -13.74
C ALA A 96 -9.59 5.45 -13.57
N LYS A 97 -9.67 6.08 -12.42
CA LYS A 97 -8.75 7.16 -12.00
C LYS A 97 -7.50 6.60 -11.33
N LEU A 98 -7.65 5.44 -10.70
CA LEU A 98 -6.60 4.75 -9.97
C LEU A 98 -6.90 3.25 -9.98
N ARG A 99 -5.85 2.43 -9.97
CA ARG A 99 -5.96 1.00 -9.68
C ARG A 99 -5.31 0.70 -8.34
N LEU A 100 -6.01 -0.07 -7.52
CA LEU A 100 -5.47 -0.63 -6.29
C LEU A 100 -5.01 -2.05 -6.59
N VAL A 101 -3.79 -2.39 -6.18
CA VAL A 101 -3.22 -3.72 -6.41
C VAL A 101 -2.96 -4.39 -5.07
N ASP A 102 -3.68 -5.46 -4.80
CA ASP A 102 -3.46 -6.28 -3.62
C ASP A 102 -2.41 -7.33 -3.95
N MET A 103 -1.21 -7.17 -3.39
CA MET A 103 -0.10 -8.09 -3.56
C MET A 103 -0.29 -9.33 -2.67
N PRO A 104 0.16 -10.52 -3.10
CA PRO A 104 0.05 -11.70 -2.25
C PRO A 104 0.85 -11.54 -0.96
N GLY A 105 0.25 -11.97 0.15
CA GLY A 105 0.91 -11.93 1.46
C GLY A 105 2.15 -12.80 1.55
N TYR A 106 3.07 -12.43 2.40
CA TYR A 106 4.30 -13.17 2.66
C TYR A 106 4.43 -13.57 4.13
N GLY A 107 5.49 -14.34 4.47
CA GLY A 107 5.86 -14.64 5.84
C GLY A 107 5.13 -15.82 6.47
N TYR A 108 4.51 -16.71 5.68
CA TYR A 108 3.99 -17.97 6.20
C TYR A 108 5.11 -18.96 6.49
N ALA A 109 5.16 -19.48 7.72
CA ALA A 109 6.13 -20.50 8.12
C ALA A 109 5.94 -21.85 7.41
N ALA A 110 4.74 -22.15 6.91
CA ALA A 110 4.36 -23.41 6.29
C ALA A 110 4.47 -23.43 4.77
N VAL A 111 5.05 -22.39 4.16
CA VAL A 111 5.16 -22.28 2.69
C VAL A 111 6.43 -22.97 2.20
N SER A 112 6.33 -23.78 1.14
CA SER A 112 7.47 -24.44 0.52
C SER A 112 8.46 -23.43 -0.07
N LYS A 113 9.73 -23.81 -0.21
CA LYS A 113 10.75 -22.98 -0.87
C LYS A 113 10.37 -22.64 -2.30
N GLU A 114 9.71 -23.54 -3.02
CA GLU A 114 9.25 -23.34 -4.38
C GLU A 114 8.21 -22.23 -4.47
N LYS A 115 7.26 -22.18 -3.54
CA LYS A 115 6.25 -21.13 -3.47
C LYS A 115 6.85 -19.77 -3.13
N VAL A 116 7.82 -19.73 -2.21
CA VAL A 116 8.55 -18.50 -1.88
C VAL A 116 9.32 -18.00 -3.10
N SER A 117 9.97 -18.90 -3.85
CA SER A 117 10.70 -18.54 -5.08
C SER A 117 9.77 -18.01 -6.16
N SER A 118 8.62 -18.65 -6.37
CA SER A 118 7.60 -18.20 -7.33
C SER A 118 7.03 -16.84 -6.95
N TRP A 119 6.75 -16.64 -5.68
CA TRP A 119 6.28 -15.36 -5.14
C TRP A 119 7.31 -14.26 -5.39
N THR A 120 8.58 -14.51 -5.05
CA THR A 120 9.66 -13.55 -5.22
C THR A 120 9.82 -13.16 -6.68
N LYS A 121 9.78 -14.14 -7.59
CA LYS A 121 9.90 -13.87 -9.04
C LYS A 121 8.74 -13.01 -9.55
N LEU A 122 7.51 -13.35 -9.18
CA LEU A 122 6.33 -12.58 -9.57
C LEU A 122 6.43 -11.13 -9.08
N MET A 123 6.85 -10.93 -7.81
CA MET A 123 7.02 -9.61 -7.24
C MET A 123 8.13 -8.82 -7.92
N GLN A 124 9.29 -9.44 -8.16
CA GLN A 124 10.40 -8.78 -8.86
C GLN A 124 9.99 -8.33 -10.25
N ASP A 125 9.35 -9.20 -11.01
CA ASP A 125 8.92 -8.90 -12.38
C ASP A 125 7.89 -7.77 -12.41
N TYR A 126 6.92 -7.82 -11.49
CA TYR A 126 5.91 -6.77 -11.36
C TYR A 126 6.54 -5.42 -10.99
N LEU A 127 7.37 -5.39 -9.97
CA LEU A 127 7.98 -4.15 -9.47
C LEU A 127 8.93 -3.51 -10.48
N ARG A 128 9.66 -4.31 -11.26
CA ARG A 128 10.63 -3.80 -12.23
C ARG A 128 10.02 -3.40 -13.57
N GLY A 129 8.97 -4.09 -13.99
CA GLY A 129 8.42 -3.94 -15.33
C GLY A 129 7.16 -3.09 -15.44
N ARG A 130 6.57 -2.68 -14.33
CA ARG A 130 5.27 -2.01 -14.35
C ARG A 130 5.40 -0.50 -14.28
N ALA A 131 5.38 0.17 -15.44
CA ALA A 131 5.55 1.63 -15.53
C ALA A 131 4.43 2.42 -14.87
N THR A 132 3.22 1.87 -14.78
CA THR A 132 2.05 2.51 -14.16
C THR A 132 2.02 2.40 -12.64
N LEU A 133 2.87 1.57 -12.04
CA LEU A 133 2.98 1.47 -10.59
C LEU A 133 3.74 2.66 -10.01
N LEU A 134 3.09 3.44 -9.15
CA LEU A 134 3.64 4.66 -8.58
C LEU A 134 4.26 4.45 -7.20
N ARG A 135 3.63 3.65 -6.35
CA ARG A 135 4.07 3.44 -4.97
C ARG A 135 3.54 2.14 -4.40
N VAL A 136 4.32 1.54 -3.52
CA VAL A 136 3.90 0.38 -2.72
C VAL A 136 3.73 0.81 -1.28
N PHE A 137 2.56 0.54 -0.70
CA PHE A 137 2.33 0.69 0.72
C PHE A 137 2.62 -0.64 1.39
N VAL A 138 3.62 -0.66 2.26
CA VAL A 138 4.03 -1.86 3.00
C VAL A 138 3.38 -1.82 4.38
N LEU A 139 2.47 -2.74 4.63
CA LEU A 139 1.73 -2.84 5.87
C LEU A 139 2.50 -3.67 6.88
N ILE A 140 2.70 -3.10 8.06
CA ILE A 140 3.42 -3.72 9.17
C ILE A 140 2.48 -3.74 10.37
N ASP A 141 2.39 -4.87 11.03
CA ASP A 141 1.60 -4.98 12.27
C ASP A 141 2.22 -4.10 13.35
N GLY A 142 1.49 -3.06 13.76
CA GLY A 142 1.97 -2.07 14.72
C GLY A 142 2.22 -2.66 16.11
N ARG A 143 1.65 -3.81 16.43
CA ARG A 143 1.90 -4.50 17.70
C ARG A 143 3.35 -5.02 17.81
N HIS A 144 3.96 -5.37 16.68
CA HIS A 144 5.26 -6.04 16.61
C HIS A 144 6.35 -5.22 15.91
N GLY A 145 5.99 -4.33 14.99
CA GLY A 145 6.95 -3.60 14.15
C GLY A 145 7.55 -4.48 13.05
N LEU A 146 8.63 -3.99 12.45
CA LEU A 146 9.31 -4.68 11.35
C LEU A 146 9.90 -6.02 11.79
N LYS A 147 9.62 -7.06 11.00
CA LYS A 147 10.18 -8.40 11.16
C LYS A 147 11.15 -8.72 10.02
N ASP A 148 11.91 -9.81 10.14
CA ASP A 148 12.91 -10.20 9.14
C ASP A 148 12.30 -10.39 7.74
N THR A 149 11.11 -10.96 7.66
CA THR A 149 10.39 -11.10 6.39
C THR A 149 9.98 -9.75 5.79
N ASP A 150 9.66 -8.78 6.63
CA ASP A 150 9.39 -7.41 6.19
C ASP A 150 10.65 -6.76 5.65
N MET A 151 11.79 -6.95 6.32
CA MET A 151 13.08 -6.41 5.86
C MET A 151 13.46 -6.97 4.50
N ALA A 152 13.20 -8.25 4.23
CA ALA A 152 13.41 -8.88 2.94
C ALA A 152 12.55 -8.21 1.85
N MET A 153 11.30 -7.85 2.16
CA MET A 153 10.43 -7.12 1.24
C MET A 153 10.96 -5.72 0.96
N LEU A 154 11.44 -5.01 1.98
CA LEU A 154 12.05 -3.68 1.81
C LEU A 154 13.32 -3.75 0.94
N ASP A 155 14.14 -4.77 1.12
CA ASP A 155 15.32 -5.00 0.28
C ASP A 155 14.95 -5.21 -1.19
N LEU A 156 13.88 -5.95 -1.45
CA LEU A 156 13.35 -6.15 -2.79
C LEU A 156 12.90 -4.84 -3.43
N LEU A 157 12.19 -4.00 -2.69
CA LEU A 157 11.72 -2.69 -3.14
C LEU A 157 12.90 -1.75 -3.41
N ASP A 158 13.90 -1.72 -2.54
CA ASP A 158 15.10 -0.91 -2.73
C ASP A 158 15.87 -1.34 -3.98
N ARG A 159 16.06 -2.65 -4.19
CA ARG A 159 16.72 -3.18 -5.39
C ARG A 159 15.93 -2.89 -6.67
N SER A 160 14.63 -2.80 -6.58
CA SER A 160 13.75 -2.49 -7.72
C SER A 160 13.60 -0.99 -7.94
N ALA A 161 14.22 -0.16 -7.13
CA ALA A 161 14.09 1.31 -7.14
C ALA A 161 12.62 1.76 -7.11
N MET A 162 11.76 1.00 -6.40
CA MET A 162 10.34 1.29 -6.28
C MET A 162 10.07 2.05 -4.98
N SER A 163 9.49 3.25 -5.10
CA SER A 163 9.08 4.05 -3.95
C SER A 163 8.07 3.29 -3.09
N TYR A 164 8.27 3.32 -1.78
CA TYR A 164 7.35 2.71 -0.82
C TYR A 164 7.17 3.57 0.42
N GLN A 165 6.07 3.34 1.10
CA GLN A 165 5.76 3.97 2.37
C GLN A 165 5.29 2.91 3.37
N ILE A 166 5.76 2.99 4.61
CA ILE A 166 5.34 2.08 5.67
C ILE A 166 4.02 2.56 6.26
N VAL A 167 3.11 1.63 6.39
CA VAL A 167 1.83 1.82 7.10
C VAL A 167 1.79 0.83 8.26
N LEU A 168 1.82 1.34 9.48
CA LEU A 168 1.61 0.53 10.67
C LEU A 168 0.11 0.31 10.85
N THR A 169 -0.28 -0.93 11.11
CA THR A 169 -1.69 -1.31 11.29
C THR A 169 -1.99 -1.64 12.74
N LYS A 170 -3.27 -1.78 13.06
CA LYS A 170 -3.76 -2.21 14.37
C LYS A 170 -3.39 -1.26 15.51
N LYS A 171 -3.47 0.04 15.25
CA LYS A 171 -3.18 1.09 16.24
C LYS A 171 -4.03 0.95 17.51
N ASP A 172 -5.30 0.52 17.37
CA ASP A 172 -6.22 0.28 18.47
C ASP A 172 -5.76 -0.85 19.41
N GLU A 173 -4.88 -1.75 18.95
CA GLU A 173 -4.31 -2.84 19.74
C GLU A 173 -2.93 -2.51 20.32
N VAL A 174 -2.44 -1.29 20.13
CA VAL A 174 -1.16 -0.80 20.64
C VAL A 174 -1.42 0.18 21.78
N LYS A 175 -0.71 0.00 22.90
CA LYS A 175 -0.82 0.93 24.04
C LYS A 175 -0.39 2.34 23.60
N ALA A 176 -1.13 3.37 24.04
CA ALA A 176 -0.85 4.76 23.67
C ALA A 176 0.61 5.16 23.93
N ARG A 177 1.21 4.67 25.02
CA ARG A 177 2.62 4.93 25.36
C ARG A 177 3.64 4.34 24.39
N ASP A 178 3.23 3.29 23.65
CA ASP A 178 4.13 2.57 22.73
C ASP A 178 4.01 3.06 21.28
N VAL A 179 3.00 3.87 20.95
CA VAL A 179 2.76 4.35 19.59
C VAL A 179 3.93 5.17 19.06
N GLU A 180 4.40 6.17 19.82
CA GLU A 180 5.53 7.02 19.41
C GLU A 180 6.82 6.23 19.26
N THR A 181 7.09 5.32 20.18
CA THR A 181 8.26 4.44 20.13
C THR A 181 8.22 3.57 18.89
N ARG A 182 7.07 3.01 18.57
CA ARG A 182 6.90 2.18 17.37
C ARG A 182 7.18 2.94 16.09
N VAL A 183 6.66 4.15 15.98
CA VAL A 183 6.91 5.04 14.85
C VAL A 183 8.40 5.42 14.77
N ALA A 184 9.01 5.81 15.88
CA ALA A 184 10.42 6.20 15.94
C ALA A 184 11.36 5.05 15.54
N ASP A 185 11.13 3.84 16.04
CA ASP A 185 11.92 2.66 15.70
C ASP A 185 11.78 2.30 14.21
N THR A 186 10.59 2.44 13.66
CA THR A 186 10.34 2.21 12.23
C THR A 186 11.08 3.23 11.38
N LEU A 187 10.99 4.52 11.70
CA LEU A 187 11.71 5.58 10.99
C LEU A 187 13.23 5.38 11.04
N LYS A 188 13.76 4.95 12.19
CA LYS A 188 15.18 4.65 12.34
C LYS A 188 15.63 3.52 11.40
N ALA A 189 14.81 2.48 11.24
CA ALA A 189 15.10 1.39 10.33
C ALA A 189 15.11 1.83 8.86
N LEU A 190 14.46 2.94 8.52
CA LEU A 190 14.36 3.47 7.16
C LEU A 190 15.45 4.50 6.80
N GLU A 191 16.26 4.95 7.75
CA GLU A 191 17.22 6.06 7.57
C GLU A 191 18.16 5.87 6.37
N LYS A 192 18.58 4.63 6.10
CA LYS A 192 19.52 4.31 5.02
C LYS A 192 18.84 3.70 3.78
N ARG A 193 17.54 3.87 3.65
CA ARG A 193 16.75 3.29 2.55
C ARG A 193 16.18 4.42 1.67
N PRO A 194 16.84 4.77 0.55
CA PRO A 194 16.43 5.93 -0.27
C PRO A 194 15.04 5.79 -0.90
N ALA A 195 14.59 4.56 -1.18
CA ALA A 195 13.26 4.33 -1.75
C ALA A 195 12.14 4.48 -0.74
N ALA A 196 12.45 4.48 0.56
CA ALA A 196 11.46 4.64 1.62
C ALA A 196 11.02 6.10 1.73
N PHE A 197 9.71 6.34 1.66
CA PHE A 197 9.16 7.66 1.98
C PHE A 197 9.32 7.90 3.49
N PRO A 198 9.88 9.05 3.90
CA PRO A 198 10.28 9.28 5.29
C PRO A 198 9.12 9.72 6.19
N HIS A 199 7.95 9.16 6.00
CA HIS A 199 6.78 9.42 6.82
C HIS A 199 6.01 8.11 7.02
N VAL A 200 5.76 7.76 8.27
CA VAL A 200 5.07 6.53 8.66
C VAL A 200 3.65 6.88 9.10
N ILE A 201 2.67 6.21 8.51
CA ILE A 201 1.26 6.37 8.89
C ILE A 201 0.89 5.21 9.82
N PHE A 202 0.23 5.52 10.93
CA PHE A 202 -0.30 4.51 11.86
C PHE A 202 -1.82 4.46 11.74
N THR A 203 -2.36 3.31 11.39
CA THR A 203 -3.78 3.13 11.10
C THR A 203 -4.48 2.17 12.06
N SER A 204 -5.78 2.38 12.23
CA SER A 204 -6.71 1.40 12.77
C SER A 204 -7.90 1.30 11.82
N SER A 205 -8.03 0.18 11.12
CA SER A 205 -9.16 -0.04 10.21
C SER A 205 -10.49 -0.13 10.95
N ASP A 206 -10.49 -0.69 12.16
CA ASP A 206 -11.68 -0.80 13.00
C ASP A 206 -12.19 0.55 13.50
N LYS A 207 -11.27 1.45 13.85
CA LYS A 207 -11.58 2.78 14.41
C LYS A 207 -11.54 3.90 13.39
N GLY A 208 -11.11 3.64 12.17
CA GLY A 208 -10.96 4.64 11.11
C GLY A 208 -9.77 5.59 11.30
N GLU A 209 -8.89 5.36 12.28
CA GLU A 209 -7.73 6.20 12.52
C GLU A 209 -6.69 6.05 11.40
N GLY A 210 -6.09 7.17 10.99
CA GLY A 210 -5.03 7.22 9.99
C GLY A 210 -5.49 6.95 8.55
N ILE A 211 -6.74 6.60 8.32
CA ILE A 211 -7.26 6.29 6.98
C ILE A 211 -7.28 7.54 6.09
N ALA A 212 -7.66 8.69 6.65
CA ALA A 212 -7.68 9.95 5.91
C ALA A 212 -6.27 10.41 5.50
N GLU A 213 -5.24 10.10 6.30
CA GLU A 213 -3.85 10.44 6.01
C GLU A 213 -3.26 9.58 4.89
N LEU A 214 -3.71 8.35 4.77
CA LEU A 214 -3.25 7.39 3.78
C LEU A 214 -3.69 7.78 2.37
#